data_85b05683c0ac4000805f0e3405c8d255
#
_entry.id   85b05683c0ac4000805f0e3405c8d255
#
_cell.length_a   1.000
_cell.length_b   1.000
_cell.length_c   1.000
_cell.angle_alpha   90.00
_cell.angle_beta   90.00
_cell.angle_gamma   90.00
#
_symmetry.space_group_name_H-M   'P 1'
#
loop_
_entity.id
_entity.type
_entity.pdbx_description
1 polymer ?
#
loop_
_entity_poly.entity_id
_entity_poly.type
_entity_poly.pdbx_seq_one_letter_code
_entity_poly.pdbx_strand_id
1 'polypeptide(L)'
;MKHINRFIVGVSLAMLIVTPNLFSQVIEEIVVTARKKEENLQDVAISVNAISSEMINRLGIKDLNDVTKMDPSLTFDRGFAPDDIRIAIRGIVNNRGRPVVATVVDGVDISSETLSTAGSSSLISPRIIDVERIEVVKGPQIALYGRTAFAGAIQYVTKDAADELETSVSLDVAQD
;
A
#
# COMPACT_ATOMS: atom_id res chain seq x y z
N MET A 1 51.76 32.02 31.28
CA MET A 1 50.31 32.15 31.50
C MET A 1 49.53 32.76 30.33
N LYS A 2 50.07 33.72 29.55
CA LYS A 2 49.36 34.36 28.42
C LYS A 2 49.09 33.41 27.21
N HIS A 3 49.92 32.40 26.97
CA HIS A 3 49.77 31.48 25.84
C HIS A 3 48.70 30.38 26.07
N ILE A 4 48.48 29.97 27.32
CA ILE A 4 47.49 28.96 27.69
C ILE A 4 46.08 29.51 27.50
N ASN A 5 45.82 30.75 27.87
CA ASN A 5 44.49 31.36 27.66
C ASN A 5 44.11 31.51 26.18
N ARG A 6 45.09 31.77 25.29
CA ARG A 6 44.84 31.88 23.84
C ARG A 6 44.52 30.53 23.23
N PHE A 7 45.08 29.45 23.75
CA PHE A 7 44.79 28.08 23.29
C PHE A 7 43.39 27.61 23.73
N ILE A 8 42.99 27.90 24.96
CA ILE A 8 41.66 27.57 25.51
C ILE A 8 40.56 28.33 24.75
N VAL A 9 40.75 29.59 24.42
CA VAL A 9 39.79 30.38 23.64
C VAL A 9 39.67 29.86 22.20
N GLY A 10 40.77 29.40 21.57
CA GLY A 10 40.75 28.82 20.23
C GLY A 10 40.03 27.47 20.17
N VAL A 11 40.21 26.61 21.17
CA VAL A 11 39.51 25.34 21.25
C VAL A 11 38.02 25.49 21.55
N SER A 12 37.66 26.48 22.40
CA SER A 12 36.24 26.77 22.70
C SER A 12 35.50 27.36 21.49
N LEU A 13 36.16 28.12 20.63
CA LEU A 13 35.56 28.70 19.43
C LEU A 13 35.42 27.66 18.31
N ALA A 14 36.32 26.67 18.23
CA ALA A 14 36.22 25.56 17.26
C ALA A 14 35.10 24.58 17.57
N MET A 15 34.67 24.48 18.83
CA MET A 15 33.58 23.55 19.26
C MET A 15 32.19 24.10 18.97
N LEU A 16 32.06 25.37 18.60
CA LEU A 16 30.79 26.04 18.28
C LEU A 16 30.34 25.88 16.81
N ILE A 17 31.17 25.26 15.94
CA ILE A 17 30.89 25.18 14.49
C ILE A 17 30.32 23.81 14.11
N VAL A 18 30.21 22.82 15.01
CA VAL A 18 29.54 21.58 14.77
C VAL A 18 28.04 21.77 14.99
N THR A 19 27.39 22.46 14.06
CA THR A 19 25.94 22.41 13.97
C THR A 19 25.57 20.99 13.49
N PRO A 20 24.84 20.17 14.27
CA PRO A 20 24.29 18.95 13.72
C PRO A 20 23.33 19.39 12.60
N ASN A 21 23.60 18.94 11.39
CA ASN A 21 22.59 18.96 10.34
C ASN A 21 21.43 18.12 10.87
N LEU A 22 20.42 18.76 11.42
CA LEU A 22 19.12 18.17 11.64
C LEU A 22 18.59 17.82 10.25
N PHE A 23 18.81 16.57 9.82
CA PHE A 23 18.06 16.02 8.71
C PHE A 23 16.60 16.08 9.14
N SER A 24 15.90 17.13 8.71
CA SER A 24 14.46 17.15 8.71
C SER A 24 14.04 15.98 7.85
N GLN A 25 13.58 14.90 8.48
CA GLN A 25 12.89 13.87 7.76
C GLN A 25 11.65 14.54 7.16
N VAL A 26 11.67 14.72 5.85
CA VAL A 26 10.47 15.10 5.11
C VAL A 26 9.53 13.92 5.32
N ILE A 27 8.54 14.12 6.17
CA ILE A 27 7.45 13.16 6.30
C ILE A 27 6.71 13.26 4.98
N GLU A 28 6.84 12.25 4.14
CA GLU A 28 6.12 12.15 2.88
C GLU A 28 4.62 12.13 3.21
N GLU A 29 3.91 13.13 2.76
CA GLU A 29 2.48 13.24 2.94
C GLU A 29 1.79 12.23 2.02
N ILE A 30 1.26 11.15 2.62
CA ILE A 30 0.56 10.12 1.86
C ILE A 30 -0.87 10.57 1.62
N VAL A 31 -1.19 10.88 0.37
CA VAL A 31 -2.55 11.18 -0.08
C VAL A 31 -3.26 9.88 -0.44
N VAL A 32 -4.49 9.71 0.00
CA VAL A 32 -5.34 8.55 -0.29
C VAL A 32 -6.66 8.96 -0.93
N THR A 33 -7.25 8.05 -1.68
CA THR A 33 -8.55 8.25 -2.35
C THR A 33 -9.64 7.32 -1.81
N ALA A 34 -9.42 6.76 -0.62
CA ALA A 34 -10.29 5.80 0.05
C ALA A 34 -11.76 6.24 0.22
N ARG A 35 -12.03 7.54 0.18
CA ARG A 35 -13.38 8.12 0.20
C ARG A 35 -13.82 8.69 -1.14
N LYS A 36 -13.19 8.28 -2.25
CA LYS A 36 -13.38 8.84 -3.60
C LYS A 36 -13.08 10.34 -3.67
N LYS A 37 -12.21 10.81 -2.79
CA LYS A 37 -11.69 12.16 -2.69
C LYS A 37 -10.26 12.07 -2.20
N GLU A 38 -9.38 12.86 -2.76
CA GLU A 38 -8.01 13.00 -2.28
C GLU A 38 -8.00 13.66 -0.90
N GLU A 39 -7.50 12.94 0.08
CA GLU A 39 -7.38 13.39 1.47
C GLU A 39 -6.05 12.89 2.03
N ASN A 40 -5.46 13.65 2.96
CA ASN A 40 -4.31 13.16 3.68
C ASN A 40 -4.69 11.93 4.51
N LEU A 41 -3.86 10.88 4.48
CA LEU A 41 -4.10 9.64 5.22
C LEU A 41 -4.39 9.89 6.71
N GLN A 42 -3.79 10.93 7.30
CA GLN A 42 -3.98 11.26 8.71
C GLN A 42 -5.33 11.93 9.00
N ASP A 43 -5.95 12.54 8.01
CA ASP A 43 -7.23 13.26 8.15
C ASP A 43 -8.44 12.37 7.83
N VAL A 44 -8.20 11.16 7.30
CA VAL A 44 -9.28 10.24 6.94
C VAL A 44 -9.89 9.60 8.18
N ALA A 45 -11.21 9.80 8.38
CA ALA A 45 -11.93 9.29 9.55
C ALA A 45 -12.24 7.78 9.51
N ILE A 46 -11.66 7.03 8.59
CA ILE A 46 -11.80 5.57 8.45
C ILE A 46 -10.43 4.89 8.54
N SER A 47 -10.42 3.61 8.89
CA SER A 47 -9.17 2.86 8.98
C SER A 47 -8.67 2.51 7.58
N VAL A 48 -7.64 3.21 7.13
CA VAL A 48 -6.95 2.99 5.85
C VAL A 48 -5.50 2.65 6.10
N ASN A 49 -4.97 1.68 5.36
CA ASN A 49 -3.54 1.43 5.24
C ASN A 49 -3.13 1.69 3.79
N ALA A 50 -2.14 2.54 3.57
CA ALA A 50 -1.64 2.87 2.23
C ALA A 50 -0.21 2.35 2.07
N ILE A 51 0.05 1.68 0.96
CA ILE A 51 1.34 1.12 0.58
C ILE A 51 1.79 1.87 -0.67
N SER A 52 2.82 2.70 -0.56
CA SER A 52 3.33 3.52 -1.67
C SER A 52 4.11 2.69 -2.69
N SER A 53 4.31 3.24 -3.89
CA SER A 53 5.12 2.62 -4.95
C SER A 53 6.55 2.35 -4.51
N GLU A 54 7.12 3.25 -3.69
CA GLU A 54 8.46 3.03 -3.12
C GLU A 54 8.49 1.79 -2.22
N MET A 55 7.48 1.62 -1.36
CA MET A 55 7.35 0.44 -0.51
C MET A 55 7.10 -0.83 -1.32
N ILE A 56 6.26 -0.76 -2.36
CA ILE A 56 6.00 -1.86 -3.29
C ILE A 56 7.30 -2.34 -3.92
N ASN A 57 8.10 -1.42 -4.46
CA ASN A 57 9.37 -1.73 -5.11
C ASN A 57 10.42 -2.24 -4.11
N ARG A 58 10.56 -1.60 -2.95
CA ARG A 58 11.55 -1.96 -1.93
C ARG A 58 11.32 -3.35 -1.35
N LEU A 59 10.06 -3.75 -1.19
CA LEU A 59 9.66 -5.04 -0.62
C LEU A 59 9.40 -6.12 -1.68
N GLY A 60 9.47 -5.76 -2.96
CA GLY A 60 9.24 -6.70 -4.07
C GLY A 60 7.82 -7.25 -4.09
N ILE A 61 6.82 -6.40 -3.78
CA ILE A 61 5.40 -6.79 -3.78
C ILE A 61 4.97 -7.00 -5.22
N LYS A 62 4.57 -8.22 -5.57
CA LYS A 62 4.20 -8.62 -6.93
C LYS A 62 2.72 -8.96 -7.09
N ASP A 63 2.12 -9.40 -6.00
CA ASP A 63 0.73 -9.84 -6.00
C ASP A 63 0.03 -9.46 -4.68
N LEU A 64 -1.26 -9.76 -4.64
CA LEU A 64 -2.11 -9.47 -3.49
C LEU A 64 -1.72 -10.29 -2.23
N ASN A 65 -1.12 -11.47 -2.41
CA ASN A 65 -0.64 -12.25 -1.28
C ASN A 65 0.52 -11.55 -0.56
N ASP A 66 1.36 -10.83 -1.30
CA ASP A 66 2.41 -10.02 -0.69
C ASP A 66 1.83 -8.83 0.09
N VAL A 67 0.75 -8.23 -0.41
CA VAL A 67 0.02 -7.17 0.29
C VAL A 67 -0.49 -7.66 1.65
N THR A 68 -0.99 -8.91 1.73
CA THR A 68 -1.48 -9.45 3.01
C THR A 68 -0.37 -9.64 4.05
N LYS A 69 0.87 -9.82 3.62
CA LYS A 69 2.02 -9.89 4.54
C LYS A 69 2.32 -8.54 5.19
N MET A 70 1.90 -7.45 4.55
CA MET A 70 2.12 -6.08 5.04
C MET A 70 1.01 -5.60 5.97
N ASP A 71 -0.16 -6.21 5.91
CA ASP A 71 -1.29 -5.83 6.75
C ASP A 71 -1.86 -7.06 7.49
N PRO A 72 -1.62 -7.16 8.81
CA PRO A 72 -2.06 -8.32 9.60
C PRO A 72 -3.59 -8.44 9.71
N SER A 73 -4.33 -7.43 9.30
CA SER A 73 -5.80 -7.49 9.24
C SER A 73 -6.32 -8.23 8.00
N LEU A 74 -5.44 -8.45 7.01
CA LEU A 74 -5.75 -9.17 5.79
C LEU A 74 -5.39 -10.65 5.93
N THR A 75 -6.24 -11.49 5.39
CA THR A 75 -5.94 -12.92 5.20
C THR A 75 -6.20 -13.28 3.76
N PHE A 76 -5.27 -14.00 3.19
CA PHE A 76 -5.33 -14.48 1.82
C PHE A 76 -5.37 -16.01 1.82
N ASP A 77 -6.41 -16.58 1.25
CA ASP A 77 -6.56 -18.01 1.11
C ASP A 77 -6.71 -18.38 -0.37
N ARG A 78 -5.98 -19.38 -0.81
CA ARG A 78 -6.13 -20.00 -2.13
C ARG A 78 -6.95 -21.25 -1.97
N GLY A 79 -8.08 -21.29 -2.67
CA GLY A 79 -8.91 -22.50 -2.76
C GLY A 79 -8.30 -23.56 -3.70
N PHE A 80 -9.16 -24.35 -4.34
CA PHE A 80 -8.74 -25.49 -5.15
C PHE A 80 -8.13 -25.11 -6.50
N ALA A 81 -8.42 -23.92 -7.03
CA ALA A 81 -7.91 -23.44 -8.31
C ALA A 81 -6.96 -22.22 -8.10
N PRO A 82 -6.01 -22.00 -8.99
CA PRO A 82 -5.11 -20.83 -8.91
C PRO A 82 -5.84 -19.50 -8.83
N ASP A 83 -7.00 -19.41 -9.46
CA ASP A 83 -7.84 -18.21 -9.51
C ASP A 83 -8.90 -18.16 -8.38
N ASP A 84 -8.95 -19.21 -7.54
CA ASP A 84 -9.84 -19.24 -6.37
C ASP A 84 -9.18 -18.51 -5.20
N ILE A 85 -9.25 -17.20 -5.24
CA ILE A 85 -8.66 -16.33 -4.23
C ILE A 85 -9.75 -15.79 -3.32
N ARG A 86 -9.55 -15.97 -2.01
CA ARG A 86 -10.42 -15.44 -0.96
C ARG A 86 -9.65 -14.47 -0.10
N ILE A 87 -10.19 -13.28 0.03
CA ILE A 87 -9.62 -12.27 0.90
C ILE A 87 -10.56 -12.04 2.06
N ALA A 88 -10.01 -12.05 3.27
CA ALA A 88 -10.71 -11.61 4.45
C ALA A 88 -10.08 -10.34 5.01
N ILE A 89 -10.92 -9.43 5.48
CA ILE A 89 -10.50 -8.27 6.28
C ILE A 89 -11.07 -8.46 7.68
N ARG A 90 -10.19 -8.45 8.69
CA ARG A 90 -10.57 -8.65 10.10
C ARG A 90 -11.36 -9.94 10.33
N GLY A 91 -11.02 -11.01 9.60
CA GLY A 91 -11.67 -12.30 9.69
C GLY A 91 -13.04 -12.42 8.99
N ILE A 92 -13.52 -11.34 8.37
CA ILE A 92 -14.75 -11.38 7.57
C ILE A 92 -14.40 -11.93 6.20
N VAL A 93 -14.81 -13.18 5.95
CA VAL A 93 -14.56 -13.90 4.69
C VAL A 93 -15.88 -14.40 4.13
N ASN A 94 -15.94 -14.55 2.83
CA ASN A 94 -16.98 -15.26 2.14
C ASN A 94 -16.43 -16.58 1.56
N ASN A 95 -17.08 -17.67 1.86
CA ASN A 95 -16.71 -18.98 1.33
C ASN A 95 -17.45 -19.33 0.04
N ARG A 96 -18.57 -18.67 -0.26
CA ARG A 96 -19.39 -18.89 -1.46
C ARG A 96 -20.15 -17.63 -1.84
N GLY A 97 -20.35 -17.46 -3.14
CA GLY A 97 -21.13 -16.36 -3.69
C GLY A 97 -20.36 -15.05 -3.84
N ARG A 98 -21.00 -13.95 -3.49
CA ARG A 98 -20.44 -12.61 -3.73
C ARG A 98 -19.24 -12.31 -2.81
N PRO A 99 -18.18 -11.67 -3.34
CA PRO A 99 -17.10 -11.16 -2.53
C PRO A 99 -17.60 -10.21 -1.43
N VAL A 100 -16.94 -10.23 -0.28
CA VAL A 100 -17.19 -9.30 0.83
C VAL A 100 -16.13 -8.21 0.94
N VAL A 101 -15.07 -8.34 0.17
CA VAL A 101 -14.02 -7.33 -0.03
C VAL A 101 -14.08 -6.87 -1.48
N ALA A 102 -14.26 -5.59 -1.70
CA ALA A 102 -14.21 -5.02 -3.05
C ALA A 102 -12.75 -4.90 -3.51
N THR A 103 -12.50 -5.28 -4.75
CA THR A 103 -11.24 -4.99 -5.44
C THR A 103 -11.52 -3.90 -6.47
N VAL A 104 -10.81 -2.80 -6.33
CA VAL A 104 -11.06 -1.58 -7.12
C VAL A 104 -9.77 -1.16 -7.80
N VAL A 105 -9.83 -0.80 -9.07
CA VAL A 105 -8.74 -0.21 -9.83
C VAL A 105 -9.20 1.15 -10.33
N ASP A 106 -8.53 2.21 -9.94
CA ASP A 106 -8.83 3.60 -10.29
C ASP A 106 -10.32 3.95 -10.12
N GLY A 107 -10.92 3.48 -9.02
CA GLY A 107 -12.32 3.72 -8.69
C GLY A 107 -13.31 2.78 -9.36
N VAL A 108 -12.86 1.86 -10.22
CA VAL A 108 -13.71 0.85 -10.90
C VAL A 108 -13.68 -0.46 -10.10
N ASP A 109 -14.84 -0.94 -9.66
CA ASP A 109 -14.96 -2.24 -8.99
C ASP A 109 -14.77 -3.38 -10.03
N ILE A 110 -13.70 -4.15 -9.85
CA ILE A 110 -13.38 -5.31 -10.68
C ILE A 110 -13.70 -6.64 -9.97
N SER A 111 -14.33 -6.58 -8.80
CA SER A 111 -14.77 -7.77 -8.07
C SER A 111 -15.76 -8.55 -8.90
N SER A 112 -15.50 -9.83 -9.14
CA SER A 112 -16.42 -10.68 -9.90
C SER A 112 -17.08 -11.73 -9.03
N GLU A 113 -18.36 -11.99 -9.31
CA GLU A 113 -19.06 -13.16 -8.80
C GLU A 113 -18.83 -14.28 -9.79
N THR A 114 -17.92 -15.20 -9.48
CA THR A 114 -17.81 -16.40 -10.30
C THR A 114 -18.91 -17.36 -9.92
N LEU A 115 -19.79 -17.65 -10.86
CA LEU A 115 -20.78 -18.75 -10.80
C LEU A 115 -20.10 -20.13 -10.93
N SER A 116 -18.84 -20.27 -10.51
CA SER A 116 -18.22 -21.57 -10.52
C SER A 116 -18.86 -22.43 -9.45
N THR A 117 -19.11 -23.67 -9.79
CA THR A 117 -19.76 -24.70 -8.96
C THR A 117 -19.07 -24.95 -7.60
N ALA A 118 -17.90 -24.37 -7.39
CA ALA A 118 -17.14 -24.45 -6.16
C ALA A 118 -17.33 -23.24 -5.22
N GLY A 119 -18.09 -22.21 -5.63
CA GLY A 119 -18.40 -21.06 -4.77
C GLY A 119 -17.24 -20.13 -4.49
N SER A 120 -16.20 -20.18 -5.30
CA SER A 120 -15.09 -19.25 -5.24
C SER A 120 -15.40 -18.00 -6.02
N SER A 121 -15.20 -16.85 -5.39
CA SER A 121 -15.13 -15.60 -6.12
C SER A 121 -13.72 -15.48 -6.70
N SER A 122 -13.57 -15.59 -8.03
CA SER A 122 -12.31 -15.23 -8.63
C SER A 122 -12.17 -13.71 -8.53
N LEU A 123 -11.42 -13.28 -7.53
CA LEU A 123 -10.85 -11.96 -7.52
C LEU A 123 -9.78 -11.94 -8.62
N ILE A 124 -10.00 -11.08 -9.59
CA ILE A 124 -8.91 -10.75 -10.51
C ILE A 124 -7.84 -10.13 -9.65
N SER A 125 -6.76 -10.86 -9.41
CA SER A 125 -5.57 -10.26 -8.80
C SER A 125 -4.90 -9.44 -9.90
N PRO A 126 -5.06 -8.12 -9.93
CA PRO A 126 -4.36 -7.31 -10.91
C PRO A 126 -2.86 -7.50 -10.67
N ARG A 127 -2.11 -7.68 -11.74
CA ARG A 127 -0.66 -7.59 -11.63
C ARG A 127 -0.33 -6.20 -11.11
N ILE A 128 0.51 -6.13 -10.09
CA ILE A 128 0.97 -4.87 -9.51
C ILE A 128 2.06 -4.32 -10.45
N ILE A 129 1.60 -3.84 -11.63
CA ILE A 129 2.43 -3.18 -12.63
C ILE A 129 1.91 -1.74 -12.71
N ASP A 130 2.82 -0.78 -12.64
CA ASP A 130 2.52 0.66 -12.71
C ASP A 130 1.53 1.17 -11.65
N VAL A 131 1.51 0.52 -10.50
CA VAL A 131 0.73 0.96 -9.35
C VAL A 131 1.49 2.05 -8.61
N GLU A 132 0.85 3.19 -8.38
CA GLU A 132 1.36 4.27 -7.55
C GLU A 132 1.23 3.92 -6.07
N ARG A 133 0.06 3.41 -5.68
CA ARG A 133 -0.20 2.99 -4.30
C ARG A 133 -1.32 1.97 -4.23
N ILE A 134 -1.32 1.20 -3.14
CA ILE A 134 -2.40 0.28 -2.79
C ILE A 134 -3.01 0.77 -1.49
N GLU A 135 -4.33 0.98 -1.48
CA GLU A 135 -5.07 1.42 -0.32
C GLU A 135 -5.95 0.27 0.21
N VAL A 136 -5.77 -0.11 1.46
CA VAL A 136 -6.59 -1.11 2.15
C VAL A 136 -7.55 -0.39 3.07
N VAL A 137 -8.81 -0.31 2.67
CA VAL A 137 -9.89 0.33 3.42
C VAL A 137 -10.60 -0.70 4.25
N LYS A 138 -10.57 -0.55 5.57
CA LYS A 138 -11.06 -1.54 6.52
C LYS A 138 -12.42 -1.16 7.10
N GLY A 139 -13.34 -2.12 7.08
CA GLY A 139 -14.70 -1.96 7.56
C GLY A 139 -15.70 -1.69 6.46
N PRO A 140 -17.00 -1.67 6.76
CA PRO A 140 -18.07 -1.55 5.77
C PRO A 140 -17.99 -0.25 4.98
N GLN A 141 -17.87 -0.37 3.66
CA GLN A 141 -17.79 0.75 2.72
C GLN A 141 -18.80 0.62 1.58
N ILE A 142 -19.94 0.01 1.87
CA ILE A 142 -20.98 -0.31 0.87
C ILE A 142 -21.48 0.93 0.13
N ALA A 143 -21.58 2.06 0.82
CA ALA A 143 -22.05 3.31 0.23
C ALA A 143 -21.10 3.87 -0.85
N LEU A 144 -19.80 3.62 -0.72
CA LEU A 144 -18.78 4.16 -1.61
C LEU A 144 -18.35 3.18 -2.71
N TYR A 145 -18.23 1.90 -2.35
CA TYR A 145 -17.64 0.85 -3.19
C TYR A 145 -18.66 -0.24 -3.59
N GLY A 146 -19.93 -0.07 -3.21
CA GLY A 146 -20.97 -1.01 -3.58
C GLY A 146 -21.03 -2.24 -2.68
N ARG A 147 -21.88 -3.21 -3.09
CA ARG A 147 -22.30 -4.37 -2.29
C ARG A 147 -21.16 -5.33 -1.93
N THR A 148 -20.07 -5.31 -2.67
CA THR A 148 -18.88 -6.13 -2.46
C THR A 148 -18.00 -5.63 -1.33
N ALA A 149 -18.15 -4.38 -0.88
CA ALA A 149 -17.35 -3.77 0.16
C ALA A 149 -17.95 -3.90 1.56
N PHE A 150 -18.43 -5.09 1.92
CA PHE A 150 -19.00 -5.33 3.25
C PHE A 150 -17.92 -5.41 4.35
N ALA A 151 -16.81 -6.07 4.07
CA ALA A 151 -15.67 -6.16 5.00
C ALA A 151 -14.69 -5.00 4.78
N GLY A 152 -14.67 -4.45 3.59
CA GLY A 152 -13.78 -3.38 3.18
C GLY A 152 -13.51 -3.39 1.68
N ALA A 153 -12.48 -2.62 1.28
CA ALA A 153 -12.05 -2.54 -0.11
C ALA A 153 -10.52 -2.53 -0.20
N ILE A 154 -9.99 -3.06 -1.29
CA ILE A 154 -8.60 -2.92 -1.70
C ILE A 154 -8.61 -2.12 -2.99
N GLN A 155 -8.04 -0.93 -2.94
CA GLN A 155 -7.97 -0.04 -4.08
C GLN A 155 -6.53 0.03 -4.61
N TYR A 156 -6.39 -0.21 -5.89
CA TYR A 156 -5.17 0.00 -6.65
C TYR A 156 -5.30 1.33 -7.38
N VAL A 157 -4.37 2.22 -7.12
CA VAL A 157 -4.26 3.50 -7.83
C VAL A 157 -3.07 3.37 -8.77
N THR A 158 -3.32 3.51 -10.07
CA THR A 158 -2.26 3.44 -11.06
C THR A 158 -1.51 4.76 -11.16
N LYS A 159 -0.29 4.71 -11.65
CA LYS A 159 0.48 5.92 -11.94
C LYS A 159 -0.17 6.69 -13.06
N ASP A 160 -0.10 8.00 -12.99
CA ASP A 160 -0.44 8.85 -14.12
C ASP A 160 0.48 8.58 -15.31
N ALA A 161 -0.04 8.78 -16.52
CA ALA A 161 0.77 8.64 -17.73
C ALA A 161 1.94 9.64 -17.69
N ALA A 162 3.15 9.14 -17.88
CA ALA A 162 4.33 10.01 -17.97
C ALA A 162 4.32 10.80 -19.29
N ASP A 163 4.81 12.04 -19.24
CA ASP A 163 4.96 12.87 -20.44
C ASP A 163 6.09 12.37 -21.35
N GLU A 164 7.00 11.57 -20.81
CA GLU A 164 8.14 10.98 -21.53
C GLU A 164 8.05 9.46 -21.50
N LEU A 165 8.68 8.80 -22.51
CA LEU A 165 8.72 7.34 -22.57
C LEU A 165 9.60 6.78 -21.46
N GLU A 166 8.99 6.14 -20.49
CA GLU A 166 9.69 5.39 -19.45
C GLU A 166 9.76 3.90 -19.82
N THR A 167 10.93 3.31 -19.72
CA THR A 167 11.13 1.88 -19.95
C THR A 167 11.86 1.28 -18.76
N SER A 168 11.28 0.24 -18.14
CA SER A 168 11.91 -0.50 -17.06
C SER A 168 12.09 -1.97 -17.46
N VAL A 169 13.23 -2.55 -17.11
CA VAL A 169 13.50 -3.98 -17.27
C VAL A 169 13.91 -4.54 -15.92
N SER A 170 13.15 -5.50 -15.39
CA SER A 170 13.48 -6.22 -14.18
C SER A 170 13.85 -7.66 -14.49
N LEU A 171 14.94 -8.15 -13.91
CA LEU A 171 15.42 -9.53 -14.03
C LEU A 171 15.40 -10.17 -12.65
N ASP A 172 14.46 -11.08 -12.45
CA ASP A 172 14.34 -11.86 -11.19
C ASP A 172 15.00 -13.22 -11.39
N VAL A 173 16.01 -13.53 -10.60
CA VAL A 173 16.64 -14.85 -10.54
C VAL A 173 16.28 -15.51 -9.23
N ALA A 174 15.42 -16.53 -9.27
CA ALA A 174 15.12 -17.38 -8.14
C ALA A 174 16.04 -18.60 -8.18
N GLN A 175 16.68 -18.92 -7.06
CA GLN A 175 17.45 -20.14 -6.88
C GLN A 175 16.66 -21.04 -5.91
N ASP A 176 16.21 -22.20 -6.40
CA ASP A 176 15.53 -23.23 -5.61
C ASP A 176 16.53 -23.99 -4.72
#